data_b8b62c8e0dd69b98baa00e7e11bea708
#
_entry.id   b8b62c8e0dd69b98baa00e7e11bea708
#
_cell.length_a   1.000
_cell.length_b   1.000
_cell.length_c   1.000
_cell.angle_alpha   90.00
_cell.angle_beta   90.00
_cell.angle_gamma   90.00
#
_symmetry.space_group_name_H-M   'P 1'
#
loop_
_entity.id
_entity.type
_entity.pdbx_description
1 polymer ?
#
loop_
_entity_poly.entity_id
_entity_poly.type
_entity_poly.pdbx_seq_one_letter_code
_entity_poly.pdbx_strand_id
1 'polypeptide(L)'
;MQLSKNEEKAYVALRKNKLQVFKTKDIALLLNIDKTKTYNLIKALKKKNAIYALTSGIYSLKDTDDFVAGAYLNWPSYVSFLSALNYYGFSDNLPKKITYVSVKYKKHEKFEYVCLSKKRFFGYKKEGDMILAEKEKAFVDSLLFPKYSGGIKEISRLFNENLDKLNMDKLIDYSLKIGSKMVLRRLGFILEPKLNKAKIKLLQSKIGKGYGFLDPSIKKRKNLNNKWLLYTDLG
;
A
#
# COMPACT_ATOMS: atom_id res chain seq x y z
N MET A 1 -2.58 -17.59 27.94
CA MET A 1 -1.13 -17.76 27.65
C MET A 1 -0.39 -17.57 28.96
N GLN A 2 0.28 -18.62 29.47
CA GLN A 2 1.02 -18.52 30.72
C GLN A 2 2.48 -18.18 30.45
N LEU A 3 2.88 -16.95 30.77
CA LEU A 3 4.25 -16.45 30.64
C LEU A 3 4.99 -16.61 31.98
N SER A 4 6.28 -16.90 31.96
CA SER A 4 7.14 -16.80 33.14
C SER A 4 7.37 -15.31 33.50
N LYS A 5 7.82 -15.03 34.72
CA LYS A 5 8.09 -13.67 35.22
C LYS A 5 8.96 -12.83 34.28
N ASN A 6 9.99 -13.41 33.69
CA ASN A 6 10.87 -12.71 32.76
C ASN A 6 10.22 -12.48 31.37
N GLU A 7 9.46 -13.45 30.88
CA GLU A 7 8.71 -13.33 29.62
C GLU A 7 7.60 -12.28 29.74
N GLU A 8 6.90 -12.26 30.86
CA GLU A 8 5.87 -11.26 31.15
C GLU A 8 6.48 -9.85 31.23
N LYS A 9 7.60 -9.70 31.96
CA LYS A 9 8.33 -8.45 32.03
C LYS A 9 8.70 -7.93 30.63
N ALA A 10 9.19 -8.80 29.75
CA ALA A 10 9.51 -8.43 28.38
C ALA A 10 8.26 -8.01 27.58
N TYR A 11 7.21 -8.81 27.65
CA TYR A 11 5.97 -8.56 26.93
C TYR A 11 5.31 -7.23 27.34
N VAL A 12 5.26 -6.98 28.66
CA VAL A 12 4.73 -5.72 29.23
C VAL A 12 5.62 -4.54 28.81
N ALA A 13 6.95 -4.68 28.85
CA ALA A 13 7.86 -3.62 28.43
C ALA A 13 7.69 -3.24 26.96
N LEU A 14 7.53 -4.22 26.06
CA LEU A 14 7.24 -4.00 24.63
C LEU A 14 5.93 -3.22 24.45
N ARG A 15 4.85 -3.64 25.13
CA ARG A 15 3.55 -2.95 25.06
C ARG A 15 3.60 -1.53 25.60
N LYS A 16 4.21 -1.34 26.79
CA LYS A 16 4.34 -0.01 27.42
C LYS A 16 5.08 0.98 26.52
N ASN A 17 6.07 0.50 25.77
CA ASN A 17 6.84 1.30 24.83
C ASN A 17 6.23 1.32 23.40
N LYS A 18 5.02 0.79 23.21
CA LYS A 18 4.31 0.74 21.91
C LYS A 18 5.12 0.04 20.79
N LEU A 19 5.99 -0.88 21.16
CA LEU A 19 6.80 -1.65 20.23
C LEU A 19 6.05 -2.90 19.76
N GLN A 20 5.08 -2.71 18.85
CA GLN A 20 4.34 -3.82 18.25
C GLN A 20 5.23 -4.65 17.30
N VAL A 21 6.16 -3.99 16.61
CA VAL A 21 7.22 -4.61 15.79
C VAL A 21 8.56 -4.16 16.33
N PHE A 22 9.47 -5.10 16.56
CA PHE A 22 10.74 -4.85 17.25
C PHE A 22 11.85 -5.77 16.74
N LYS A 23 13.09 -5.36 17.01
CA LYS A 23 14.31 -6.13 16.73
C LYS A 23 14.80 -6.80 17.99
N THR A 24 15.66 -7.82 17.82
CA THR A 24 16.34 -8.47 18.95
C THR A 24 17.03 -7.46 19.89
N LYS A 25 17.69 -6.45 19.34
CA LYS A 25 18.36 -5.40 20.11
C LYS A 25 17.42 -4.56 20.97
N ASP A 26 16.18 -4.40 20.56
CA ASP A 26 15.22 -3.57 21.29
C ASP A 26 14.84 -4.23 22.63
N ILE A 27 14.69 -5.56 22.66
CA ILE A 27 14.51 -6.33 23.92
C ILE A 27 15.75 -6.23 24.80
N ALA A 28 16.96 -6.39 24.23
CA ALA A 28 18.20 -6.29 24.97
C ALA A 28 18.32 -4.94 25.69
N LEU A 29 18.01 -3.84 24.98
CA LEU A 29 18.05 -2.49 25.52
C LEU A 29 16.94 -2.25 26.58
N LEU A 30 15.70 -2.65 26.30
CA LEU A 30 14.57 -2.44 27.21
C LEU A 30 14.74 -3.14 28.56
N LEU A 31 15.35 -4.33 28.54
CA LEU A 31 15.50 -5.15 29.75
C LEU A 31 16.90 -5.08 30.35
N ASN A 32 17.83 -4.38 29.70
CA ASN A 32 19.26 -4.34 30.06
C ASN A 32 19.84 -5.73 30.27
N ILE A 33 19.68 -6.62 29.27
CA ILE A 33 20.17 -7.99 29.32
C ILE A 33 21.12 -8.27 28.14
N ASP A 34 22.02 -9.24 28.35
CA ASP A 34 23.00 -9.67 27.36
C ASP A 34 22.33 -10.39 26.16
N LYS A 35 23.13 -10.60 25.09
CA LYS A 35 22.67 -11.22 23.84
C LYS A 35 22.13 -12.64 24.04
N THR A 36 22.76 -13.43 24.89
CA THR A 36 22.40 -14.84 25.14
C THR A 36 21.05 -14.92 25.84
N LYS A 37 20.85 -14.14 26.91
CA LYS A 37 19.56 -14.05 27.61
C LYS A 37 18.46 -13.54 26.71
N THR A 38 18.74 -12.54 25.87
CA THR A 38 17.80 -12.00 24.87
C THR A 38 17.35 -13.08 23.89
N TYR A 39 18.30 -13.86 23.36
CA TYR A 39 17.99 -14.93 22.40
C TYR A 39 17.11 -16.01 23.03
N ASN A 40 17.45 -16.47 24.25
CA ASN A 40 16.66 -17.46 24.98
C ASN A 40 15.24 -16.96 25.29
N LEU A 41 15.10 -15.70 25.68
CA LEU A 41 13.83 -15.06 25.95
C LEU A 41 12.94 -14.98 24.69
N ILE A 42 13.52 -14.56 23.56
CA ILE A 42 12.82 -14.54 22.26
C ILE A 42 12.36 -15.95 21.85
N LYS A 43 13.24 -16.95 22.02
CA LYS A 43 12.92 -18.36 21.76
C LYS A 43 11.74 -18.83 22.60
N ALA A 44 11.72 -18.50 23.88
CA ALA A 44 10.64 -18.84 24.79
C ALA A 44 9.30 -18.17 24.44
N LEU A 45 9.35 -16.84 24.14
CA LEU A 45 8.17 -16.09 23.72
C LEU A 45 7.58 -16.61 22.40
N LYS A 46 8.44 -17.01 21.45
CA LYS A 46 8.00 -17.64 20.19
C LYS A 46 7.33 -19.00 20.45
N LYS A 47 7.94 -19.85 21.28
CA LYS A 47 7.39 -21.17 21.63
C LYS A 47 5.98 -21.05 22.24
N LYS A 48 5.72 -19.97 22.98
CA LYS A 48 4.41 -19.68 23.59
C LYS A 48 3.47 -18.87 22.69
N ASN A 49 3.85 -18.63 21.43
CA ASN A 49 3.08 -17.81 20.48
C ASN A 49 2.74 -16.42 21.02
N ALA A 50 3.59 -15.83 21.86
CA ALA A 50 3.46 -14.46 22.34
C ALA A 50 3.98 -13.44 21.30
N ILE A 51 4.92 -13.89 20.48
CA ILE A 51 5.50 -13.13 19.38
C ILE A 51 5.66 -14.01 18.13
N TYR A 52 5.67 -13.38 16.96
CA TYR A 52 5.93 -14.02 15.68
C TYR A 52 7.17 -13.44 15.02
N ALA A 53 7.95 -14.27 14.33
CA ALA A 53 9.04 -13.77 13.49
C ALA A 53 8.47 -13.27 12.15
N LEU A 54 8.71 -12.02 11.82
CA LEU A 54 8.42 -11.46 10.50
C LEU A 54 9.55 -11.75 9.50
N THR A 55 10.78 -11.68 9.98
CA THR A 55 12.00 -12.10 9.29
C THR A 55 13.10 -12.35 10.33
N SER A 56 14.29 -12.77 9.91
CA SER A 56 15.41 -12.95 10.84
C SER A 56 15.70 -11.68 11.64
N GLY A 57 15.65 -11.77 12.96
CA GLY A 57 15.93 -10.68 13.89
C GLY A 57 14.86 -9.59 14.02
N ILE A 58 13.70 -9.72 13.34
CA ILE A 58 12.55 -8.82 13.47
C ILE A 58 11.30 -9.63 13.83
N TYR A 59 10.61 -9.18 14.84
CA TYR A 59 9.46 -9.85 15.44
C TYR A 59 8.28 -8.91 15.58
N SER A 60 7.07 -9.46 15.69
CA SER A 60 5.86 -8.74 16.09
C SER A 60 5.23 -9.36 17.32
N LEU A 61 4.50 -8.59 18.10
CA LEU A 61 3.59 -9.12 19.10
C LEU A 61 2.48 -9.93 18.42
N LYS A 62 1.91 -10.91 19.13
CA LYS A 62 0.88 -11.81 18.60
C LYS A 62 -0.33 -11.09 18.01
N ASP A 63 -0.74 -10.01 18.63
CA ASP A 63 -1.92 -9.21 18.32
C ASP A 63 -1.63 -8.00 17.42
N THR A 64 -0.43 -7.95 16.83
CA THR A 64 -0.07 -6.89 15.87
C THR A 64 -0.86 -7.10 14.58
N ASP A 65 -1.57 -6.06 14.14
CA ASP A 65 -2.21 -6.04 12.84
C ASP A 65 -1.19 -6.16 11.71
N ASP A 66 -1.53 -6.93 10.68
CA ASP A 66 -0.64 -7.14 9.54
C ASP A 66 -0.33 -5.86 8.77
N PHE A 67 -1.27 -4.90 8.71
CA PHE A 67 -1.04 -3.59 8.11
C PHE A 67 0.06 -2.81 8.84
N VAL A 68 0.09 -2.94 10.17
CA VAL A 68 1.14 -2.37 11.01
C VAL A 68 2.45 -3.13 10.82
N ALA A 69 2.41 -4.46 10.90
CA ALA A 69 3.59 -5.30 10.82
C ALA A 69 4.36 -5.10 9.51
N GLY A 70 3.66 -5.14 8.37
CA GLY A 70 4.29 -4.95 7.07
C GLY A 70 4.84 -3.54 6.86
N ALA A 71 4.16 -2.50 7.36
CA ALA A 71 4.65 -1.13 7.25
C ALA A 71 5.98 -0.93 8.00
N TYR A 72 6.09 -1.46 9.21
CA TYR A 72 7.32 -1.38 9.99
C TYR A 72 8.45 -2.26 9.44
N LEU A 73 8.10 -3.41 8.84
CA LEU A 73 9.09 -4.34 8.29
C LEU A 73 9.92 -3.71 7.15
N ASN A 74 9.36 -2.81 6.36
CA ASN A 74 10.04 -2.10 5.28
C ASN A 74 9.81 -0.58 5.34
N TRP A 75 10.12 0.03 6.47
CA TRP A 75 9.99 1.47 6.69
C TRP A 75 10.92 2.32 5.81
N PRO A 76 10.48 3.45 5.23
CA PRO A 76 9.08 3.92 5.23
C PRO A 76 8.24 3.24 4.15
N SER A 77 7.02 2.88 4.52
CA SER A 77 6.03 2.35 3.58
C SER A 77 4.61 2.63 4.08
N TYR A 78 3.63 2.56 3.18
CA TYR A 78 2.21 2.69 3.47
C TYR A 78 1.40 1.66 2.69
N VAL A 79 0.29 1.19 3.24
CA VAL A 79 -0.65 0.30 2.57
C VAL A 79 -1.33 1.05 1.44
N SER A 80 -1.43 0.45 0.25
CA SER A 80 -2.07 1.06 -0.92
C SER A 80 -2.74 0.01 -1.82
N PHE A 81 -3.12 0.41 -3.03
CA PHE A 81 -3.74 -0.45 -4.04
C PHE A 81 -5.02 -1.12 -3.52
N LEU A 82 -5.29 -2.35 -3.96
CA LEU A 82 -6.47 -3.10 -3.54
C LEU A 82 -6.57 -3.26 -2.03
N SER A 83 -5.44 -3.40 -1.33
CA SER A 83 -5.44 -3.51 0.14
C SER A 83 -6.00 -2.28 0.84
N ALA A 84 -5.65 -1.07 0.37
CA ALA A 84 -6.22 0.16 0.90
C ALA A 84 -7.68 0.37 0.44
N LEU A 85 -8.00 0.04 -0.83
CA LEU A 85 -9.37 0.14 -1.35
C LEU A 85 -10.33 -0.81 -0.61
N ASN A 86 -9.88 -2.03 -0.29
CA ASN A 86 -10.65 -2.96 0.54
C ASN A 86 -10.83 -2.43 1.96
N TYR A 87 -9.78 -1.90 2.59
CA TYR A 87 -9.85 -1.28 3.93
C TYR A 87 -10.90 -0.15 4.00
N TYR A 88 -11.00 0.66 2.94
CA TYR A 88 -12.03 1.71 2.86
C TYR A 88 -13.42 1.21 2.48
N GLY A 89 -13.62 -0.09 2.31
CA GLY A 89 -14.89 -0.68 1.90
C GLY A 89 -15.27 -0.34 0.45
N PHE A 90 -14.29 -0.05 -0.40
CA PHE A 90 -14.52 0.19 -1.82
C PHE A 90 -14.53 -1.09 -2.65
N SER A 91 -13.89 -2.15 -2.16
CA SER A 91 -13.81 -3.44 -2.82
C SER A 91 -14.02 -4.57 -1.82
N ASP A 92 -14.86 -5.55 -2.19
CA ASP A 92 -15.02 -6.81 -1.44
C ASP A 92 -13.93 -7.83 -1.77
N ASN A 93 -13.13 -7.57 -2.81
CA ASN A 93 -12.05 -8.44 -3.21
C ASN A 93 -10.90 -8.37 -2.21
N LEU A 94 -10.58 -9.51 -1.59
CA LEU A 94 -9.44 -9.63 -0.70
C LEU A 94 -8.15 -9.81 -1.50
N PRO A 95 -7.13 -8.97 -1.29
CA PRO A 95 -5.84 -9.16 -1.93
C PRO A 95 -5.14 -10.41 -1.39
N LYS A 96 -4.50 -11.19 -2.27
CA LYS A 96 -3.69 -12.37 -1.86
C LYS A 96 -2.56 -12.01 -0.89
N LYS A 97 -2.01 -10.82 -1.01
CA LYS A 97 -1.00 -10.23 -0.12
C LYS A 97 -1.34 -8.78 0.15
N ILE A 98 -1.07 -8.33 1.36
CA ILE A 98 -1.17 -6.90 1.66
C ILE A 98 -0.10 -6.17 0.86
N THR A 99 -0.54 -5.17 0.09
CA THR A 99 0.33 -4.43 -0.83
C THR A 99 0.67 -3.05 -0.27
N TYR A 100 1.96 -2.79 -0.18
CA TYR A 100 2.54 -1.55 0.31
C TYR A 100 3.25 -0.79 -0.81
N VAL A 101 3.20 0.52 -0.74
CA VAL A 101 4.14 1.40 -1.44
C VAL A 101 5.32 1.68 -0.52
N SER A 102 6.54 1.56 -1.05
CA SER A 102 7.78 1.86 -0.33
C SER A 102 8.78 2.57 -1.23
N VAL A 103 9.79 3.22 -0.65
CA VAL A 103 10.94 3.79 -1.39
C VAL A 103 12.12 2.83 -1.46
N LYS A 104 11.99 1.64 -0.85
CA LYS A 104 13.02 0.59 -0.84
C LYS A 104 12.42 -0.70 -1.35
N TYR A 105 13.18 -1.43 -2.16
CA TYR A 105 12.80 -2.78 -2.56
C TYR A 105 12.95 -3.75 -1.39
N LYS A 106 11.93 -4.59 -1.20
CA LYS A 106 11.96 -5.73 -0.28
C LYS A 106 11.08 -6.85 -0.82
N LYS A 107 11.58 -8.07 -0.78
CA LYS A 107 10.78 -9.29 -1.06
C LYS A 107 10.34 -9.91 0.27
N HIS A 108 9.08 -10.30 0.37
CA HIS A 108 8.54 -10.97 1.55
C HIS A 108 7.44 -11.96 1.13
N GLU A 109 7.27 -13.05 1.88
CA GLU A 109 6.28 -14.08 1.53
C GLU A 109 4.84 -13.59 1.71
N LYS A 110 4.58 -12.89 2.81
CA LYS A 110 3.25 -12.42 3.22
C LYS A 110 2.89 -11.05 2.66
N PHE A 111 3.86 -10.20 2.41
CA PHE A 111 3.67 -8.79 2.00
C PHE A 111 4.25 -8.53 0.62
N GLU A 112 3.58 -7.67 -0.14
CA GLU A 112 4.05 -7.17 -1.44
C GLU A 112 4.49 -5.71 -1.32
N TYR A 113 5.72 -5.39 -1.71
CA TYR A 113 6.25 -4.03 -1.67
C TYR A 113 6.49 -3.50 -3.07
N VAL A 114 5.72 -2.48 -3.44
CA VAL A 114 5.85 -1.76 -4.70
C VAL A 114 6.77 -0.57 -4.47
N CYS A 115 7.95 -0.60 -5.10
CA CYS A 115 8.94 0.45 -4.93
C CYS A 115 8.61 1.65 -5.83
N LEU A 116 8.45 2.83 -5.22
CA LEU A 116 8.28 4.11 -5.91
C LEU A 116 9.45 5.04 -5.62
N SER A 117 9.71 5.97 -6.55
CA SER A 117 10.65 7.06 -6.30
C SER A 117 10.16 7.97 -5.17
N LYS A 118 11.07 8.66 -4.47
CA LYS A 118 10.73 9.59 -3.38
C LYS A 118 9.71 10.64 -3.79
N LYS A 119 9.77 11.13 -5.05
CA LYS A 119 8.82 12.11 -5.60
C LYS A 119 7.37 11.59 -5.67
N ARG A 120 7.19 10.27 -5.76
CA ARG A 120 5.89 9.58 -5.84
C ARG A 120 5.40 9.05 -4.50
N PHE A 121 6.22 9.17 -3.45
CA PHE A 121 5.92 8.72 -2.09
C PHE A 121 5.26 9.86 -1.29
N PHE A 122 3.93 9.99 -1.42
CA PHE A 122 3.10 11.04 -0.79
C PHE A 122 1.63 10.57 -0.70
N GLY A 123 0.77 11.37 -0.08
CA GLY A 123 -0.68 11.14 -0.04
C GLY A 123 -1.07 9.95 0.84
N TYR A 124 -0.41 9.79 1.97
CA TYR A 124 -0.72 8.80 2.99
C TYR A 124 -0.93 9.48 4.32
N LYS A 125 -1.66 8.81 5.19
CA LYS A 125 -1.96 9.27 6.55
C LYS A 125 -1.72 8.15 7.57
N LYS A 126 -1.52 8.55 8.81
CA LYS A 126 -1.57 7.63 9.95
C LYS A 126 -3.01 7.49 10.41
N GLU A 127 -3.48 6.25 10.58
CA GLU A 127 -4.80 5.91 11.08
C GLU A 127 -4.65 4.86 12.19
N GLY A 128 -4.73 5.28 13.44
CA GLY A 128 -4.27 4.48 14.57
C GLY A 128 -2.76 4.24 14.46
N ASP A 129 -2.35 2.97 14.43
CA ASP A 129 -0.96 2.57 14.20
C ASP A 129 -0.65 2.21 12.74
N MET A 130 -1.68 2.15 11.89
CA MET A 130 -1.55 1.88 10.46
C MET A 130 -1.11 3.11 9.68
N ILE A 131 -0.41 2.90 8.57
CA ILE A 131 -0.04 3.93 7.61
C ILE A 131 -0.66 3.55 6.28
N LEU A 132 -1.63 4.34 5.85
CA LEU A 132 -2.50 4.06 4.71
C LEU A 132 -2.41 5.16 3.66
N ALA A 133 -2.45 4.77 2.38
CA ALA A 133 -2.74 5.71 1.32
C ALA A 133 -4.09 6.39 1.60
N GLU A 134 -4.20 7.68 1.35
CA GLU A 134 -5.50 8.33 1.31
C GLU A 134 -6.33 7.75 0.16
N LYS A 135 -7.65 7.86 0.23
CA LYS A 135 -8.59 7.26 -0.74
C LYS A 135 -8.17 7.57 -2.19
N GLU A 136 -7.96 8.83 -2.49
CA GLU A 136 -7.57 9.30 -3.83
C GLU A 136 -6.20 8.77 -4.24
N LYS A 137 -5.26 8.70 -3.28
CA LYS A 137 -3.92 8.16 -3.56
C LYS A 137 -3.93 6.67 -3.85
N ALA A 138 -4.76 5.89 -3.16
CA ALA A 138 -4.93 4.47 -3.43
C ALA A 138 -5.41 4.22 -4.87
N PHE A 139 -6.35 5.04 -5.37
CA PHE A 139 -6.77 5.01 -6.77
C PHE A 139 -5.67 5.44 -7.74
N VAL A 140 -4.93 6.50 -7.42
CA VAL A 140 -3.81 6.97 -8.27
C VAL A 140 -2.69 5.93 -8.36
N ASP A 141 -2.35 5.27 -7.26
CA ASP A 141 -1.38 4.17 -7.26
C ASP A 141 -1.91 2.98 -8.07
N SER A 142 -3.20 2.68 -7.97
CA SER A 142 -3.86 1.63 -8.75
C SER A 142 -3.83 1.93 -10.25
N LEU A 143 -4.05 3.17 -10.67
CA LEU A 143 -3.90 3.59 -12.06
C LEU A 143 -2.44 3.53 -12.55
N LEU A 144 -1.47 3.72 -11.65
CA LEU A 144 -0.05 3.60 -12.00
C LEU A 144 0.35 2.14 -12.26
N PHE A 145 -0.10 1.21 -11.41
CA PHE A 145 0.18 -0.21 -11.52
C PHE A 145 -1.08 -1.08 -11.37
N PRO A 146 -1.93 -1.15 -12.39
CA PRO A 146 -3.24 -1.81 -12.33
C PRO A 146 -3.22 -3.26 -11.83
N LYS A 147 -2.14 -3.99 -12.08
CA LYS A 147 -1.99 -5.39 -11.66
C LYS A 147 -2.16 -5.64 -10.16
N TYR A 148 -1.89 -4.61 -9.32
CA TYR A 148 -2.04 -4.71 -7.87
C TYR A 148 -3.45 -4.39 -7.36
N SER A 149 -4.37 -4.07 -8.29
CA SER A 149 -5.76 -3.72 -7.97
C SER A 149 -6.75 -4.42 -8.90
N GLY A 150 -6.45 -5.63 -9.36
CA GLY A 150 -7.35 -6.42 -10.19
C GLY A 150 -7.42 -6.00 -11.66
N GLY A 151 -6.53 -5.10 -12.12
CA GLY A 151 -6.52 -4.60 -13.50
C GLY A 151 -7.43 -3.38 -13.71
N ILE A 152 -7.44 -2.87 -14.93
CA ILE A 152 -8.18 -1.63 -15.26
C ILE A 152 -9.70 -1.82 -15.19
N LYS A 153 -10.23 -2.97 -15.55
CA LYS A 153 -11.67 -3.25 -15.46
C LYS A 153 -12.17 -3.07 -14.02
N GLU A 154 -11.45 -3.68 -13.08
CA GLU A 154 -11.79 -3.58 -11.66
C GLU A 154 -11.67 -2.14 -11.14
N ILE A 155 -10.57 -1.45 -11.46
CA ILE A 155 -10.38 -0.06 -11.06
C ILE A 155 -11.50 0.84 -11.61
N SER A 156 -11.92 0.63 -12.86
CA SER A 156 -13.03 1.39 -13.46
C SER A 156 -14.35 1.13 -12.73
N ARG A 157 -14.63 -0.13 -12.37
CA ARG A 157 -15.82 -0.51 -11.58
C ARG A 157 -15.79 0.21 -10.22
N LEU A 158 -14.67 0.12 -9.51
CA LEU A 158 -14.51 0.74 -8.20
C LEU A 158 -14.66 2.27 -8.23
N PHE A 159 -14.16 2.94 -9.28
CA PHE A 159 -14.42 4.37 -9.49
C PHE A 159 -15.91 4.67 -9.65
N ASN A 160 -16.60 3.91 -10.52
CA ASN A 160 -18.01 4.15 -10.78
C ASN A 160 -18.89 3.98 -9.53
N GLU A 161 -18.56 3.00 -8.69
CA GLU A 161 -19.32 2.67 -7.47
C GLU A 161 -19.02 3.60 -6.28
N ASN A 162 -17.87 4.29 -6.28
CA ASN A 162 -17.40 5.01 -5.09
C ASN A 162 -16.99 6.46 -5.36
N LEU A 163 -17.32 7.01 -6.52
CA LEU A 163 -16.85 8.34 -6.92
C LEU A 163 -17.35 9.46 -5.98
N ASP A 164 -18.54 9.31 -5.44
CA ASP A 164 -19.18 10.20 -4.47
C ASP A 164 -18.41 10.28 -3.13
N LYS A 165 -17.63 9.26 -2.82
CA LYS A 165 -16.80 9.17 -1.60
C LYS A 165 -15.39 9.76 -1.78
N LEU A 166 -15.06 10.27 -2.99
CA LEU A 166 -13.75 10.81 -3.36
C LEU A 166 -13.80 12.32 -3.53
N ASN A 167 -12.72 12.98 -3.14
CA ASN A 167 -12.51 14.40 -3.49
C ASN A 167 -11.89 14.47 -4.89
N MET A 168 -12.68 14.93 -5.87
CA MET A 168 -12.29 14.99 -7.28
C MET A 168 -11.09 15.91 -7.52
N ASP A 169 -11.01 17.05 -6.84
CA ASP A 169 -9.90 17.99 -7.00
C ASP A 169 -8.60 17.38 -6.48
N LYS A 170 -8.66 16.76 -5.32
CA LYS A 170 -7.52 16.03 -4.72
C LYS A 170 -7.08 14.84 -5.59
N LEU A 171 -8.02 14.11 -6.18
CA LEU A 171 -7.73 13.02 -7.11
C LEU A 171 -6.95 13.50 -8.33
N ILE A 172 -7.37 14.64 -8.92
CA ILE A 172 -6.68 15.25 -10.05
C ILE A 172 -5.30 15.75 -9.64
N ASP A 173 -5.18 16.46 -8.51
CA ASP A 173 -3.92 16.97 -8.01
C ASP A 173 -2.91 15.85 -7.75
N TYR A 174 -3.33 14.74 -7.15
CA TYR A 174 -2.47 13.58 -6.93
C TYR A 174 -2.07 12.91 -8.24
N SER A 175 -2.98 12.86 -9.21
CA SER A 175 -2.70 12.33 -10.55
C SER A 175 -1.71 13.18 -11.34
N LEU A 176 -1.73 14.49 -11.15
CA LEU A 176 -0.72 15.41 -11.71
C LEU A 176 0.62 15.25 -10.98
N LYS A 177 0.59 15.22 -9.65
CA LYS A 177 1.78 15.11 -8.79
C LYS A 177 2.54 13.80 -8.98
N ILE A 178 1.86 12.68 -9.28
CA ILE A 178 2.51 11.39 -9.55
C ILE A 178 3.42 11.45 -10.79
N GLY A 179 3.21 12.40 -11.69
CA GLY A 179 4.05 12.65 -12.85
C GLY A 179 4.06 11.51 -13.87
N SER A 180 2.94 10.81 -14.04
CA SER A 180 2.80 9.73 -15.02
C SER A 180 1.74 10.06 -16.07
N LYS A 181 2.17 10.21 -17.33
CA LYS A 181 1.27 10.42 -18.46
C LYS A 181 0.21 9.32 -18.56
N MET A 182 0.58 8.08 -18.24
CA MET A 182 -0.35 6.94 -18.28
C MET A 182 -1.45 7.04 -17.21
N VAL A 183 -1.12 7.51 -16.01
CA VAL A 183 -2.12 7.76 -14.96
C VAL A 183 -3.14 8.79 -15.43
N LEU A 184 -2.67 9.92 -16.00
CA LEU A 184 -3.56 10.97 -16.50
C LEU A 184 -4.46 10.49 -17.64
N ARG A 185 -3.92 9.69 -18.56
CA ARG A 185 -4.68 9.11 -19.67
C ARG A 185 -5.74 8.14 -19.17
N ARG A 186 -5.39 7.22 -18.28
CA ARG A 186 -6.31 6.26 -17.67
C ARG A 186 -7.40 6.95 -16.86
N LEU A 187 -7.00 7.91 -16.01
CA LEU A 187 -7.96 8.69 -15.22
C LEU A 187 -8.93 9.44 -16.12
N GLY A 188 -8.41 10.16 -17.12
CA GLY A 188 -9.24 10.92 -18.06
C GLY A 188 -10.18 10.01 -18.83
N PHE A 189 -9.73 8.87 -19.34
CA PHE A 189 -10.56 7.92 -20.07
C PHE A 189 -11.69 7.35 -19.20
N ILE A 190 -11.38 6.94 -17.97
CA ILE A 190 -12.34 6.32 -17.05
C ILE A 190 -13.36 7.34 -16.55
N LEU A 191 -12.93 8.55 -16.21
CA LEU A 191 -13.76 9.56 -15.55
C LEU A 191 -14.27 10.65 -16.50
N GLU A 192 -14.00 10.59 -17.80
CA GLU A 192 -14.44 11.60 -18.77
C GLU A 192 -15.91 12.02 -18.61
N PRO A 193 -16.87 11.09 -18.48
CA PRO A 193 -18.29 11.44 -18.35
C PRO A 193 -18.62 12.22 -17.05
N LYS A 194 -17.71 12.21 -16.07
CA LYS A 194 -17.88 12.84 -14.76
C LYS A 194 -17.03 14.10 -14.56
N LEU A 195 -16.18 14.42 -15.54
CA LEU A 195 -15.30 15.59 -15.50
C LEU A 195 -15.92 16.78 -16.27
N ASN A 196 -15.74 17.97 -15.72
CA ASN A 196 -16.08 19.19 -16.46
C ASN A 196 -15.01 19.51 -17.54
N LYS A 197 -15.40 20.39 -18.48
CA LYS A 197 -14.54 20.77 -19.63
C LYS A 197 -13.16 21.30 -19.21
N ALA A 198 -13.09 22.06 -18.10
CA ALA A 198 -11.83 22.63 -17.61
C ALA A 198 -10.87 21.52 -17.14
N LYS A 199 -11.36 20.56 -16.35
CA LYS A 199 -10.57 19.40 -15.87
C LYS A 199 -10.11 18.50 -17.03
N ILE A 200 -10.97 18.26 -18.02
CA ILE A 200 -10.59 17.52 -19.23
C ILE A 200 -9.44 18.23 -19.97
N LYS A 201 -9.55 19.53 -20.22
CA LYS A 201 -8.48 20.32 -20.88
C LYS A 201 -7.17 20.29 -20.08
N LEU A 202 -7.26 20.42 -18.75
CA LEU A 202 -6.10 20.35 -17.87
C LEU A 202 -5.38 19.00 -18.01
N LEU A 203 -6.09 17.88 -17.90
CA LEU A 203 -5.49 16.56 -18.06
C LEU A 203 -4.89 16.38 -19.46
N GLN A 204 -5.63 16.73 -20.52
CA GLN A 204 -5.16 16.62 -21.91
C GLN A 204 -3.88 17.42 -22.18
N SER A 205 -3.73 18.61 -21.58
CA SER A 205 -2.50 19.40 -21.72
C SER A 205 -1.24 18.72 -21.14
N LYS A 206 -1.41 17.69 -20.28
CA LYS A 206 -0.32 17.01 -19.57
C LYS A 206 -0.07 15.56 -20.01
N ILE A 207 -0.91 14.97 -20.87
CA ILE A 207 -0.76 13.58 -21.31
C ILE A 207 0.37 13.37 -22.34
N GLY A 208 0.90 14.44 -22.93
CA GLY A 208 2.02 14.39 -23.88
C GLY A 208 1.66 13.74 -25.22
N LYS A 209 2.67 13.28 -25.96
CA LYS A 209 2.52 12.63 -27.27
C LYS A 209 2.66 11.11 -27.17
N GLY A 210 2.28 10.40 -28.25
CA GLY A 210 2.37 8.94 -28.38
C GLY A 210 1.23 8.20 -27.67
N TYR A 211 1.00 6.96 -28.04
CA TYR A 211 -0.07 6.12 -27.50
C TYR A 211 0.42 5.16 -26.44
N GLY A 212 -0.45 4.75 -25.54
CA GLY A 212 -0.18 3.73 -24.54
C GLY A 212 -1.34 2.75 -24.41
N PHE A 213 -1.18 1.70 -23.62
CA PHE A 213 -2.23 0.73 -23.37
C PHE A 213 -3.05 1.13 -22.14
N LEU A 214 -4.37 1.14 -22.26
CA LEU A 214 -5.27 1.34 -21.13
C LEU A 214 -4.97 0.28 -20.06
N ASP A 215 -4.98 -0.99 -20.43
CA ASP A 215 -4.53 -2.09 -19.58
C ASP A 215 -3.14 -2.57 -20.03
N PRO A 216 -2.11 -2.59 -19.15
CA PRO A 216 -0.78 -3.05 -19.50
C PRO A 216 -0.67 -4.56 -19.79
N SER A 217 -1.71 -5.35 -19.50
CA SER A 217 -1.78 -6.78 -19.87
C SER A 217 -2.11 -6.98 -21.34
N ILE A 218 -2.64 -5.96 -22.03
CA ILE A 218 -3.02 -6.01 -23.45
C ILE A 218 -1.77 -5.93 -24.32
N LYS A 219 -1.65 -6.87 -25.26
CA LYS A 219 -0.56 -6.90 -26.24
C LYS A 219 -0.96 -6.40 -27.63
N LYS A 220 -2.26 -6.36 -27.93
CA LYS A 220 -2.78 -6.00 -29.26
C LYS A 220 -3.14 -4.53 -29.34
N ARG A 221 -2.72 -3.84 -30.40
CA ARG A 221 -3.00 -2.41 -30.66
C ARG A 221 -4.33 -2.27 -31.40
N LYS A 222 -5.44 -2.55 -30.73
CA LYS A 222 -6.80 -2.40 -31.28
C LYS A 222 -7.54 -1.28 -30.55
N ASN A 223 -8.66 -0.82 -31.13
CA ASN A 223 -9.59 0.16 -30.53
C ASN A 223 -8.89 1.40 -30.00
N LEU A 224 -8.47 2.27 -30.92
CA LEU A 224 -7.73 3.49 -30.60
C LEU A 224 -8.63 4.59 -30.09
N ASN A 225 -8.35 5.12 -28.91
CA ASN A 225 -8.93 6.35 -28.40
C ASN A 225 -7.95 7.52 -28.60
N ASN A 226 -8.24 8.36 -29.60
CA ASN A 226 -7.41 9.51 -29.94
C ASN A 226 -7.44 10.61 -28.88
N LYS A 227 -8.56 10.74 -28.13
CA LYS A 227 -8.75 11.78 -27.13
C LYS A 227 -7.81 11.61 -25.95
N TRP A 228 -7.59 10.37 -25.52
CA TRP A 228 -6.73 10.03 -24.39
C TRP A 228 -5.44 9.29 -24.79
N LEU A 229 -5.22 9.16 -26.09
CA LEU A 229 -4.02 8.49 -26.65
C LEU A 229 -3.83 7.08 -26.09
N LEU A 230 -4.89 6.27 -26.12
CA LEU A 230 -4.91 4.92 -25.56
C LEU A 230 -5.38 3.87 -26.57
N TYR A 231 -4.76 2.70 -26.51
CA TYR A 231 -5.35 1.47 -27.02
C TYR A 231 -6.26 0.91 -25.94
N THR A 232 -7.58 0.77 -26.25
CA THR A 232 -8.62 0.53 -25.25
C THR A 232 -9.24 -0.86 -25.31
N ASP A 233 -8.63 -1.78 -26.03
CA ASP A 233 -9.06 -3.18 -26.05
C ASP A 233 -8.95 -3.74 -24.62
N LEU A 234 -10.06 -4.16 -24.07
CA LEU A 234 -10.15 -4.73 -22.72
C LEU A 234 -10.32 -6.26 -22.75
N GLY A 235 -10.14 -6.89 -23.94
CA GLY A 235 -10.22 -8.34 -24.08
C GLY A 235 -11.65 -8.87 -23.92
#